data_7df69d874e30dd70f7d3d4dc87532b77
#
_entry.id   7df69d874e30dd70f7d3d4dc87532b77
#
_cell.length_a   1.000
_cell.length_b   1.000
_cell.length_c   1.000
_cell.angle_alpha   90.00
_cell.angle_beta   90.00
_cell.angle_gamma   90.00
#
_symmetry.space_group_name_H-M   'P 1'
#
loop_
_entity.id
_entity.type
_entity.pdbx_description
1 polymer ?
#
loop_
_entity_poly.entity_id
_entity_poly.type
_entity_poly.pdbx_seq_one_letter_code
_entity_poly.pdbx_strand_id
1 'polypeptide(L)'
;MAAITQHPTAKADFANPTTSQIIFIRKREVMRRTGLSSTGIYDLMARDLFPKSIKLAGGKAVAWLESEIDQWQKQCLANQVQGG
;
A
#
# COMPACT_ATOMS: atom_id res chain seq x y z
N MET A 1 20.86 14.19 24.98
CA MET A 1 20.86 13.89 24.56
C MET A 1 20.48 13.60 23.97
N ALA A 2 20.30 13.58 23.84
CA ALA A 2 19.95 13.05 23.23
C ALA A 2 19.48 12.93 22.60
N ALA A 3 19.46 12.92 22.50
CA ALA A 3 19.01 12.49 21.89
C ALA A 3 18.41 12.50 21.30
N ILE A 4 18.35 12.61 21.31
CA ILE A 4 17.79 12.37 20.73
C ILE A 4 17.35 12.44 20.12
N THR A 5 17.33 12.45 20.09
CA THR A 5 16.96 12.26 19.43
C THR A 5 16.54 12.17 18.78
N GLN A 6 16.43 12.18 18.67
CA GLN A 6 16.07 11.80 18.02
C GLN A 6 15.55 11.79 17.45
N HIS A 7 15.45 11.78 17.49
CA HIS A 7 14.92 11.41 16.91
C HIS A 7 14.31 11.64 16.42
N PRO A 8 14.30 12.05 16.62
CA PRO A 8 13.61 11.94 16.21
C PRO A 8 12.96 11.92 15.67
N THR A 9 12.89 11.85 15.68
CA THR A 9 12.40 11.50 15.23
C THR A 9 11.75 11.23 14.99
N ALA A 10 11.65 11.24 15.23
CA ALA A 10 11.15 10.70 15.12
C ALA A 10 10.55 10.55 15.28
N LYS A 11 10.52 10.84 15.43
CA LYS A 11 10.03 10.41 15.69
C LYS A 11 9.22 10.28 15.77
N ALA A 12 8.96 10.35 15.80
CA ALA A 12 8.34 9.95 15.89
C ALA A 12 7.64 9.71 15.84
N ASP A 13 7.37 9.78 15.77
CA ASP A 13 6.76 9.42 15.72
C ASP A 13 6.37 8.63 15.74
N PHE A 14 6.61 8.25 15.60
CA PHE A 14 6.27 7.32 15.64
C PHE A 14 5.30 6.81 16.24
N ALA A 15 5.55 6.78 16.47
CA ALA A 15 4.65 6.39 17.54
C ALA A 15 3.21 6.42 17.09
N ASN A 16 2.90 7.20 16.17
CA ASN A 16 1.55 7.30 15.62
C ASN A 16 1.50 6.58 14.29
N PRO A 17 1.05 5.33 14.28
CA PRO A 17 1.07 4.54 13.06
C PRO A 17 0.20 5.12 11.95
N THR A 18 -0.87 5.83 12.32
CA THR A 18 -1.77 6.35 11.30
C THR A 18 -1.15 7.45 10.48
N THR A 19 -0.20 8.15 11.06
CA THR A 19 0.48 9.23 10.35
C THR A 19 1.88 8.84 9.95
N SER A 20 2.24 7.59 10.21
CA SER A 20 3.63 7.22 10.12
C SER A 20 4.18 7.45 8.73
N GLN A 21 3.71 6.73 7.77
CA GLN A 21 4.34 6.79 6.47
C GLN A 21 3.32 6.63 5.37
N ILE A 22 3.42 7.52 4.43
CA ILE A 22 2.68 7.38 3.20
C ILE A 22 3.69 6.93 2.17
N ILE A 23 3.55 5.72 1.72
CA ILE A 23 4.47 5.15 0.76
C ILE A 23 3.71 4.80 -0.50
N PHE A 24 4.17 5.33 -1.62
CA PHE A 24 3.60 5.01 -2.91
C PHE A 24 4.42 3.89 -3.54
N ILE A 25 3.74 2.91 -4.11
CA ILE A 25 4.42 1.85 -4.84
C ILE A 25 3.87 1.80 -6.26
N ARG A 26 4.76 1.50 -7.18
CA ARG A 26 4.41 1.48 -8.59
C ARG A 26 3.88 0.12 -8.99
N LYS A 27 3.33 0.03 -10.19
CA LYS A 27 2.66 -1.17 -10.65
C LYS A 27 3.56 -2.41 -10.56
N ARG A 28 4.82 -2.26 -10.93
CA ARG A 28 5.74 -3.41 -10.89
C ARG A 28 5.81 -4.00 -9.48
N GLU A 29 5.90 -3.12 -8.49
CA GLU A 29 5.98 -3.58 -7.11
C GLU A 29 4.64 -4.19 -6.66
N VAL A 30 3.54 -3.60 -7.07
CA VAL A 30 2.22 -4.15 -6.75
C VAL A 30 2.10 -5.55 -7.33
N MET A 31 2.53 -5.72 -8.57
CA MET A 31 2.50 -7.04 -9.21
C MET A 31 3.35 -8.05 -8.45
N ARG A 32 4.53 -7.61 -8.02
CA ARG A 32 5.43 -8.48 -7.26
C ARG A 32 4.81 -8.91 -5.94
N ARG A 33 4.19 -7.98 -5.24
CA ARG A 33 3.63 -8.26 -3.92
C ARG A 33 2.39 -9.13 -3.97
N THR A 34 1.57 -8.91 -4.99
CA THR A 34 0.26 -9.60 -5.07
C THR A 34 0.28 -10.82 -5.96
N GLY A 35 1.25 -10.93 -6.83
CA GLY A 35 1.28 -12.01 -7.79
C GLY A 35 0.33 -11.83 -8.95
N LEU A 36 -0.30 -10.66 -9.05
CA LEU A 36 -1.24 -10.39 -10.11
C LEU A 36 -0.53 -9.85 -11.35
N SER A 37 -1.12 -10.13 -12.50
CA SER A 37 -0.66 -9.52 -13.74
C SER A 37 -1.22 -8.10 -13.84
N SER A 38 -0.65 -7.32 -14.77
CA SER A 38 -1.16 -5.98 -15.02
C SER A 38 -2.65 -6.03 -15.39
N THR A 39 -3.01 -6.93 -16.28
CA THR A 39 -4.40 -7.08 -16.69
C THR A 39 -5.28 -7.44 -15.50
N GLY A 40 -4.81 -8.34 -14.66
CA GLY A 40 -5.57 -8.74 -13.48
C GLY A 40 -5.82 -7.60 -12.53
N ILE A 41 -4.80 -6.75 -12.33
CA ILE A 41 -4.96 -5.59 -11.45
C ILE A 41 -6.04 -4.65 -11.98
N TYR A 42 -5.98 -4.31 -13.26
CA TYR A 42 -6.95 -3.38 -13.81
C TYR A 42 -8.36 -3.98 -13.87
N ASP A 43 -8.45 -5.28 -14.11
CA ASP A 43 -9.74 -5.96 -14.09
C ASP A 43 -10.38 -5.86 -12.70
N LEU A 44 -9.59 -6.13 -11.68
CA LEU A 44 -10.10 -6.06 -10.30
C LEU A 44 -10.45 -4.63 -9.91
N MET A 45 -9.67 -3.66 -10.37
CA MET A 45 -9.99 -2.25 -10.11
C MET A 45 -11.33 -1.89 -10.74
N ALA A 46 -11.58 -2.36 -11.95
CA ALA A 46 -12.83 -2.08 -12.63
C ALA A 46 -14.03 -2.67 -11.91
N ARG A 47 -13.81 -3.73 -11.16
CA ARG A 47 -14.86 -4.38 -10.38
C ARG A 47 -14.94 -3.87 -8.95
N ASP A 48 -14.15 -2.87 -8.60
CA ASP A 48 -14.06 -2.36 -7.24
C ASP A 48 -13.59 -3.41 -6.25
N LEU A 49 -12.76 -4.33 -6.72
CA LEU A 49 -12.23 -5.40 -5.87
C LEU A 49 -10.75 -5.21 -5.55
N PHE A 50 -10.21 -4.08 -5.89
CA PHE A 50 -8.80 -3.79 -5.68
C PHE A 50 -8.64 -2.30 -5.40
N PRO A 51 -7.65 -1.92 -4.58
CA PRO A 51 -7.42 -0.50 -4.30
C PRO A 51 -7.18 0.30 -5.57
N LYS A 52 -7.69 1.51 -5.59
CA LYS A 52 -7.56 2.37 -6.77
C LYS A 52 -6.18 2.98 -6.84
N SER A 53 -5.69 3.16 -8.05
CA SER A 53 -4.42 3.82 -8.25
C SER A 53 -4.58 5.33 -8.08
N ILE A 54 -3.46 5.97 -7.83
CA ILE A 54 -3.38 7.41 -7.62
C ILE A 54 -2.43 7.97 -8.66
N LYS A 55 -2.81 9.08 -9.27
CA LYS A 55 -1.92 9.75 -10.22
C LYS A 55 -0.91 10.59 -9.46
N LEU A 56 0.34 10.43 -9.83
CA LEU A 56 1.42 11.16 -9.18
C LEU A 56 1.68 12.47 -9.90
N ALA A 57 1.69 13.56 -9.12
CA ALA A 57 2.15 14.86 -9.60
C ALA A 57 1.50 15.31 -10.90
N GLY A 58 0.27 14.92 -11.15
CA GLY A 58 -0.44 15.35 -12.33
C GLY A 58 0.07 14.77 -13.63
N GLY A 59 1.00 13.84 -13.57
CA GLY A 59 1.54 13.21 -14.77
C GLY A 59 0.82 11.94 -15.13
N LYS A 60 1.48 11.14 -15.94
CA LYS A 60 0.94 9.87 -16.37
C LYS A 60 1.28 8.73 -15.40
N ALA A 61 2.22 8.97 -14.51
CA ALA A 61 2.64 7.95 -13.56
C ALA A 61 1.55 7.71 -12.54
N VAL A 62 1.30 6.45 -12.26
CA VAL A 62 0.33 6.07 -11.24
C VAL A 62 1.00 5.19 -10.20
N ALA A 63 0.40 5.17 -9.02
CA ALA A 63 0.93 4.38 -7.93
C ALA A 63 -0.23 3.97 -7.04
N TRP A 64 0.08 3.12 -6.08
CA TRP A 64 -0.88 2.69 -5.07
C TRP A 64 -0.28 2.98 -3.71
N LEU A 65 -1.13 3.20 -2.73
CA LEU A 65 -0.66 3.32 -1.36
C LEU A 65 -0.24 1.95 -0.85
N GLU A 66 0.96 1.88 -0.31
CA GLU A 66 1.47 0.61 0.21
C GLU A 66 0.53 0.02 1.25
N SER A 67 0.00 0.88 2.12
CA SER A 67 -0.88 0.42 3.18
C SER A 67 -2.16 -0.22 2.63
N GLU A 68 -2.67 0.30 1.52
CA GLU A 68 -3.88 -0.27 0.93
C GLU A 68 -3.60 -1.61 0.28
N ILE A 69 -2.45 -1.76 -0.34
CA ILE A 69 -2.08 -3.04 -0.92
C ILE A 69 -1.90 -4.08 0.20
N ASP A 70 -1.24 -3.68 1.27
CA ASP A 70 -1.05 -4.55 2.41
C ASP A 70 -2.38 -5.01 2.99
N GLN A 71 -3.30 -4.06 3.14
CA GLN A 71 -4.63 -4.36 3.66
C GLN A 71 -5.38 -5.33 2.75
N TRP A 72 -5.30 -5.10 1.45
CA TRP A 72 -5.95 -5.97 0.49
C TRP A 72 -5.42 -7.40 0.58
N GLN A 73 -4.10 -7.53 0.73
CA GLN A 73 -3.49 -8.84 0.86
C GLN A 73 -3.98 -9.54 2.12
N LYS A 74 -4.10 -8.81 3.22
CA LYS A 74 -4.58 -9.39 4.46
C LYS A 74 -6.02 -9.86 4.33
N GLN A 75 -6.83 -9.10 3.61
CA GLN A 75 -8.21 -9.51 3.39
C GLN A 75 -8.30 -10.77 2.55
N CYS A 76 -7.43 -10.89 1.56
CA CYS A 76 -7.39 -12.09 0.75
C CYS A 76 -7.08 -13.31 1.60
N LEU A 77 -6.13 -13.18 2.51
CA LEU A 77 -5.77 -14.27 3.40
C LEU A 77 -6.93 -14.61 4.33
N ALA A 78 -7.60 -13.61 4.86
CA ALA A 78 -8.71 -13.83 5.76
C ALA A 78 -9.85 -14.54 5.05
N ASN A 79 -10.16 -14.14 3.83
CA ASN A 79 -11.21 -14.75 3.05
C ASN A 79 -10.87 -16.19 2.72
N GLN A 80 -9.60 -16.46 2.44
CA GLN A 80 -9.16 -17.80 2.13
C GLN A 80 -9.38 -18.72 3.32
N VAL A 81 -9.04 -18.25 4.52
CA VAL A 81 -9.21 -19.02 5.72
C VAL A 81 -10.68 -19.33 5.95
N GLN A 82 -11.53 -18.34 5.79
CA GLN A 82 -12.96 -18.52 5.99
C GLN A 82 -13.59 -19.41 4.93
N GLY A 83 -13.13 -19.24 3.71
CA GLY A 83 -13.69 -20.00 2.61
C GLY A 83 -13.25 -21.43 2.60
N GLY A 84 -12.23 -21.71 3.36
CA GLY A 84 -11.67 -23.06 3.38
C GLY A 84 -12.02 -24.03 3.84
#